data_7b5a764f4582869bced2f963c22cba62
#
_entry.id   7b5a764f4582869bced2f963c22cba62
#
_cell.length_a   1.000
_cell.length_b   1.000
_cell.length_c   1.000
_cell.angle_alpha   90.00
_cell.angle_beta   90.00
_cell.angle_gamma   90.00
#
_symmetry.space_group_name_H-M   'P 1'
#
loop_
_entity.id
_entity.type
_entity.pdbx_description
1 polymer ?
#
loop_
_entity_poly.entity_id
_entity_poly.type
_entity_poly.pdbx_seq_one_letter_code
_entity_poly.pdbx_strand_id
1 'polypeptide(L)'
;MNSDIATLQSIANTLKAEPLASQRILAENAGMSIGLMNAVIKRFVERGWIMLSNVNLKKLSYAITPEGIAELTARSQKFAKRTFAIANKYNDTLCRVVADAKKNGKHTLALYGKSYIKFLLVYACQTLGVKFVEKDVNDLVQNDAFCVVGELNDEADIDRLMEPGCTNLLDLLEE
;
A
#
# COMPACT_ATOMS: atom_id res chain seq x y z
N MET A 1 4.97 -17.20 1.65
CA MET A 1 6.31 -16.56 1.76
C MET A 1 6.27 -15.11 2.25
N ASN A 2 5.17 -14.36 2.04
CA ASN A 2 4.98 -13.04 2.68
C ASN A 2 4.72 -13.11 4.20
N SER A 3 4.17 -14.21 4.68
CA SER A 3 3.84 -14.45 6.09
C SER A 3 5.06 -14.42 7.02
N ASP A 4 6.20 -15.01 6.65
CA ASP A 4 7.40 -15.08 7.50
C ASP A 4 7.97 -13.70 7.84
N ILE A 5 7.98 -12.78 6.87
CA ILE A 5 8.54 -11.43 7.08
C ILE A 5 7.60 -10.57 7.92
N ALA A 6 6.28 -10.65 7.68
CA ALA A 6 5.31 -9.97 8.54
C ALA A 6 5.41 -10.46 9.98
N THR A 7 5.61 -11.76 10.17
CA THR A 7 5.81 -12.35 11.50
C THR A 7 7.15 -11.91 12.12
N LEU A 8 8.25 -11.90 11.36
CA LEU A 8 9.55 -11.41 11.84
C LEU A 8 9.47 -9.93 12.23
N GLN A 9 8.76 -9.11 11.44
CA GLN A 9 8.54 -7.69 11.75
C GLN A 9 7.70 -7.52 13.03
N SER A 10 6.65 -8.31 13.20
CA SER A 10 5.82 -8.30 14.43
C SER A 10 6.65 -8.66 15.65
N ILE A 11 7.49 -9.71 15.55
CA ILE A 11 8.42 -10.11 16.61
C ILE A 11 9.41 -8.97 16.92
N ALA A 12 10.00 -8.36 15.89
CA ALA A 12 10.95 -7.26 16.07
C ALA A 12 10.31 -6.06 16.77
N ASN A 13 9.10 -5.67 16.37
CA ASN A 13 8.35 -4.59 17.01
C ASN A 13 8.01 -4.90 18.47
N THR A 14 7.58 -6.13 18.75
CA THR A 14 7.28 -6.57 20.13
C THR A 14 8.54 -6.53 21.00
N LEU A 15 9.67 -7.06 20.51
CA LEU A 15 10.93 -7.07 21.29
C LEU A 15 11.52 -5.65 21.47
N LYS A 16 11.22 -4.73 20.55
CA LYS A 16 11.60 -3.32 20.73
C LYS A 16 10.81 -2.66 21.87
N ALA A 17 9.54 -2.97 22.01
CA ALA A 17 8.67 -2.45 23.06
C ALA A 17 8.89 -3.20 24.40
N GLU A 18 9.06 -4.52 24.34
CA GLU A 18 9.24 -5.40 25.50
C GLU A 18 10.38 -6.40 25.24
N PRO A 19 11.63 -6.03 25.61
CA PRO A 19 12.83 -6.85 25.33
C PRO A 19 12.83 -8.26 25.92
N LEU A 20 12.03 -8.48 26.96
CA LEU A 20 11.89 -9.79 27.61
C LEU A 20 10.52 -10.44 27.36
N ALA A 21 9.85 -10.07 26.26
CA ALA A 21 8.57 -10.64 25.90
C ALA A 21 8.62 -12.16 25.85
N SER A 22 7.61 -12.78 26.43
CA SER A 22 7.46 -14.23 26.38
C SER A 22 6.96 -14.68 25.00
N GLN A 23 7.16 -15.95 24.67
CA GLN A 23 6.64 -16.53 23.43
C GLN A 23 5.11 -16.38 23.29
N ARG A 24 4.37 -16.33 24.41
CA ARG A 24 2.93 -16.05 24.42
C ARG A 24 2.63 -14.65 23.92
N ILE A 25 3.36 -13.64 24.41
CA ILE A 25 3.23 -12.24 23.99
C ILE A 25 3.58 -12.08 22.52
N LEU A 26 4.66 -12.74 22.06
CA LEU A 26 5.04 -12.76 20.64
C LEU A 26 3.94 -13.36 19.76
N ALA A 27 3.31 -14.44 20.20
CA ALA A 27 2.23 -15.11 19.48
C ALA A 27 0.97 -14.23 19.43
N GLU A 28 0.59 -13.62 20.55
CA GLU A 28 -0.56 -12.74 20.67
C GLU A 28 -0.42 -11.52 19.74
N ASN A 29 0.72 -10.83 19.80
CA ASN A 29 0.98 -9.65 18.95
C ASN A 29 1.09 -9.99 17.45
N ALA A 30 1.45 -11.23 17.12
CA ALA A 30 1.48 -11.71 15.74
C ALA A 30 0.15 -12.33 15.26
N GLY A 31 -0.89 -12.37 16.12
CA GLY A 31 -2.19 -12.92 15.79
C GLY A 31 -2.18 -14.42 15.52
N MET A 32 -1.33 -15.20 16.22
CA MET A 32 -1.18 -16.64 15.98
C MET A 32 -1.18 -17.46 17.26
N SER A 33 -1.35 -18.78 17.13
CA SER A 33 -1.25 -19.68 18.28
C SER A 33 0.19 -19.81 18.79
N ILE A 34 0.36 -20.12 20.09
CA ILE A 34 1.68 -20.34 20.71
C ILE A 34 2.44 -21.49 20.02
N GLY A 35 1.73 -22.56 19.62
CA GLY A 35 2.33 -23.69 18.91
C GLY A 35 2.89 -23.29 17.55
N LEU A 36 2.14 -22.46 16.80
CA LEU A 36 2.61 -21.92 15.53
C LEU A 36 3.79 -20.95 15.71
N MET A 37 3.73 -20.07 16.70
CA MET A 37 4.84 -19.16 17.04
C MET A 37 6.12 -19.95 17.39
N ASN A 38 6.00 -21.06 18.14
CA ASN A 38 7.13 -21.91 18.45
C ASN A 38 7.80 -22.48 17.19
N ALA A 39 6.99 -22.99 16.25
CA ALA A 39 7.51 -23.50 14.98
C ALA A 39 8.17 -22.40 14.14
N VAL A 40 7.59 -21.20 14.14
CA VAL A 40 8.15 -20.03 13.44
C VAL A 40 9.49 -19.60 14.05
N ILE A 41 9.56 -19.47 15.38
CA ILE A 41 10.80 -19.09 16.08
C ILE A 41 11.90 -20.11 15.79
N LYS A 42 11.61 -21.42 15.89
CA LYS A 42 12.56 -22.47 15.57
C LYS A 42 13.13 -22.28 14.15
N ARG A 43 12.27 -22.08 13.16
CA ARG A 43 12.67 -21.84 11.78
C ARG A 43 13.49 -20.55 11.62
N PHE A 44 13.16 -19.49 12.35
CA PHE A 44 13.92 -18.23 12.28
C PHE A 44 15.29 -18.34 12.97
N VAL A 45 15.41 -19.15 14.00
CA VAL A 45 16.70 -19.49 14.62
C VAL A 45 17.56 -20.32 13.66
N GLU A 46 16.99 -21.33 13.00
CA GLU A 46 17.67 -22.13 11.98
C GLU A 46 18.17 -21.29 10.80
N ARG A 47 17.44 -20.20 10.46
CA ARG A 47 17.84 -19.23 9.43
C ARG A 47 18.82 -18.16 9.92
N GLY A 48 19.17 -18.16 11.19
CA GLY A 48 20.01 -17.13 11.80
C GLY A 48 19.36 -15.76 11.93
N TRP A 49 18.02 -15.64 11.84
CA TRP A 49 17.32 -14.35 11.97
C TRP A 49 16.99 -13.98 13.41
N ILE A 50 16.86 -14.97 14.27
CA ILE A 50 16.61 -14.82 15.71
C ILE A 50 17.67 -15.60 16.48
N MET A 51 18.17 -14.99 17.55
CA MET A 51 19.03 -15.62 18.52
C MET A 51 18.24 -15.88 19.81
N LEU A 52 18.46 -17.04 20.42
CA LEU A 52 17.94 -17.42 21.73
C LEU A 52 19.02 -17.28 22.78
N SER A 53 18.68 -16.70 23.90
CA SER A 53 19.55 -16.61 25.08
C SER A 53 18.81 -17.07 26.31
N ASN A 54 19.49 -17.76 27.23
CA ASN A 54 18.95 -18.12 28.52
C ASN A 54 19.16 -16.95 29.49
N VAL A 55 18.07 -16.35 29.95
CA VAL A 55 18.12 -15.33 31.00
C VAL A 55 18.28 -16.01 32.37
N ASN A 56 17.62 -17.15 32.54
CA ASN A 56 17.76 -18.06 33.69
C ASN A 56 17.23 -19.46 33.32
N LEU A 57 17.31 -20.44 34.20
CA LEU A 57 16.91 -21.84 33.98
C LEU A 57 15.45 -22.03 33.48
N LYS A 58 14.60 -20.99 33.52
CA LYS A 58 13.18 -21.06 33.16
C LYS A 58 12.74 -19.99 32.16
N LYS A 59 13.63 -19.07 31.75
CA LYS A 59 13.25 -17.95 30.88
C LYS A 59 14.21 -17.82 29.69
N LEU A 60 13.65 -17.96 28.50
CA LEU A 60 14.33 -17.65 27.24
C LEU A 60 14.11 -16.18 26.89
N SER A 61 15.12 -15.53 26.38
CA SER A 61 15.01 -14.25 25.68
C SER A 61 15.26 -14.43 24.19
N TYR A 62 14.68 -13.57 23.41
CA TYR A 62 14.75 -13.55 21.96
C TYR A 62 15.43 -12.25 21.53
N ALA A 63 16.28 -12.31 20.52
CA ALA A 63 16.84 -11.12 19.90
C ALA A 63 16.88 -11.29 18.40
N ILE A 64 16.58 -10.22 17.65
CA ILE A 64 16.76 -10.21 16.21
C ILE A 64 18.25 -10.05 15.94
N THR A 65 18.80 -10.92 15.09
CA THR A 65 20.22 -10.86 14.70
C THR A 65 20.45 -9.79 13.63
N PRO A 66 21.73 -9.41 13.38
CA PRO A 66 22.05 -8.55 12.23
C PRO A 66 21.53 -9.11 10.89
N GLU A 67 21.57 -10.43 10.70
CA GLU A 67 21.03 -11.13 9.52
C GLU A 67 19.51 -10.98 9.44
N GLY A 68 18.80 -11.10 10.55
CA GLY A 68 17.36 -10.85 10.63
C GLY A 68 16.99 -9.40 10.28
N ILE A 69 17.76 -8.44 10.77
CA ILE A 69 17.62 -7.02 10.42
C ILE A 69 17.89 -6.78 8.93
N ALA A 70 18.95 -7.39 8.40
CA ALA A 70 19.28 -7.28 6.97
C ALA A 70 18.15 -7.83 6.09
N GLU A 71 17.55 -8.96 6.44
CA GLU A 71 16.42 -9.56 5.72
C GLU A 71 15.19 -8.64 5.72
N LEU A 72 14.83 -8.07 6.88
CA LEU A 72 13.73 -7.09 7.00
C LEU A 72 14.00 -5.86 6.13
N THR A 73 15.22 -5.34 6.16
CA THR A 73 15.62 -4.16 5.39
C THR A 73 15.60 -4.43 3.88
N ALA A 74 16.17 -5.54 3.43
CA ALA A 74 16.20 -5.90 2.01
C ALA A 74 14.80 -6.05 1.41
N ARG A 75 13.88 -6.65 2.17
CA ARG A 75 12.49 -6.82 1.72
C ARG A 75 11.70 -5.54 1.74
N SER A 76 11.89 -4.70 2.76
CA SER A 76 11.29 -3.37 2.81
C SER A 76 11.73 -2.53 1.62
N GLN A 77 13.02 -2.56 1.27
CA GLN A 77 13.55 -1.88 0.08
C GLN A 77 12.96 -2.46 -1.22
N LYS A 78 12.84 -3.78 -1.34
CA LYS A 78 12.22 -4.43 -2.51
C LYS A 78 10.75 -4.04 -2.65
N PHE A 79 10.01 -4.01 -1.54
CA PHE A 79 8.62 -3.55 -1.53
C PHE A 79 8.52 -2.09 -1.97
N ALA A 80 9.31 -1.19 -1.37
CA ALA A 80 9.35 0.22 -1.74
C ALA A 80 9.67 0.42 -3.23
N LYS A 81 10.71 -0.27 -3.76
CA LYS A 81 11.06 -0.20 -5.18
C LYS A 81 9.88 -0.62 -6.09
N ARG A 82 9.16 -1.69 -5.73
CA ARG A 82 7.99 -2.14 -6.50
C ARG A 82 6.85 -1.10 -6.45
N THR A 83 6.57 -0.56 -5.26
CA THR A 83 5.55 0.46 -5.08
C THR A 83 5.86 1.72 -5.90
N PHE A 84 7.12 2.19 -5.87
CA PHE A 84 7.54 3.33 -6.69
C PHE A 84 7.50 3.03 -8.19
N ALA A 85 7.83 1.82 -8.61
CA ALA A 85 7.73 1.44 -10.02
C ALA A 85 6.27 1.45 -10.51
N ILE A 86 5.34 0.96 -9.69
CA ILE A 86 3.90 1.02 -9.99
C ILE A 86 3.41 2.48 -10.02
N ALA A 87 3.79 3.29 -9.01
CA ALA A 87 3.41 4.70 -8.96
C ALA A 87 3.92 5.48 -10.18
N ASN A 88 5.16 5.21 -10.64
CA ASN A 88 5.70 5.82 -11.86
C ASN A 88 4.92 5.38 -13.10
N LYS A 89 4.60 4.08 -13.25
CA LYS A 89 3.76 3.60 -14.35
C LYS A 89 2.41 4.32 -14.37
N TYR A 90 1.75 4.42 -13.21
CA TYR A 90 0.48 5.14 -13.09
C TYR A 90 0.61 6.62 -13.45
N ASN A 91 1.66 7.28 -12.96
CA ASN A 91 1.92 8.67 -13.31
C ASN A 91 2.09 8.88 -14.82
N ASP A 92 2.86 8.03 -15.48
CA ASP A 92 3.10 8.12 -16.93
C ASP A 92 1.78 7.90 -17.71
N THR A 93 0.96 6.93 -17.30
CA THR A 93 -0.36 6.67 -17.89
C THR A 93 -1.29 7.87 -17.71
N LEU A 94 -1.40 8.40 -16.48
CA LEU A 94 -2.26 9.54 -16.20
C LEU A 94 -1.81 10.81 -16.92
N CYS A 95 -0.50 11.07 -17.01
CA CYS A 95 0.02 12.19 -17.79
C CYS A 95 -0.35 12.06 -19.27
N ARG A 96 -0.28 10.85 -19.86
CA ARG A 96 -0.70 10.59 -21.25
C ARG A 96 -2.18 10.86 -21.42
N VAL A 97 -3.03 10.29 -20.56
CA VAL A 97 -4.50 10.44 -20.62
C VAL A 97 -4.90 11.92 -20.48
N VAL A 98 -4.33 12.66 -19.53
CA VAL A 98 -4.61 14.09 -19.34
C VAL A 98 -4.12 14.90 -20.52
N ALA A 99 -2.96 14.57 -21.13
CA ALA A 99 -2.47 15.22 -22.34
C ALA A 99 -3.41 15.01 -23.54
N ASP A 100 -3.93 13.80 -23.70
CA ASP A 100 -4.86 13.48 -24.78
C ASP A 100 -6.24 14.14 -24.56
N ALA A 101 -6.73 14.18 -23.33
CA ALA A 101 -7.93 14.94 -22.98
C ALA A 101 -7.76 16.44 -23.34
N LYS A 102 -6.60 17.02 -23.01
CA LYS A 102 -6.26 18.42 -23.35
C LYS A 102 -6.23 18.65 -24.87
N LYS A 103 -5.63 17.75 -25.65
CA LYS A 103 -5.64 17.83 -27.13
C LYS A 103 -7.05 17.79 -27.70
N ASN A 104 -7.95 17.07 -27.03
CA ASN A 104 -9.38 16.99 -27.41
C ASN A 104 -10.21 18.15 -26.84
N GLY A 105 -9.57 19.24 -26.41
CA GLY A 105 -10.23 20.48 -25.96
C GLY A 105 -10.73 20.44 -24.52
N LYS A 106 -10.43 19.40 -23.74
CA LYS A 106 -10.77 19.31 -22.32
C LYS A 106 -9.68 19.99 -21.48
N HIS A 107 -9.94 21.19 -20.99
CA HIS A 107 -9.00 21.95 -20.17
C HIS A 107 -9.22 21.83 -18.67
N THR A 108 -10.22 21.03 -18.27
CA THR A 108 -10.53 20.71 -16.87
C THR A 108 -10.63 19.21 -16.71
N LEU A 109 -10.02 18.67 -15.64
CA LEU A 109 -10.25 17.31 -15.15
C LEU A 109 -11.10 17.40 -13.89
N ALA A 110 -12.21 16.68 -13.88
CA ALA A 110 -13.11 16.57 -12.73
C ALA A 110 -13.03 15.16 -12.13
N LEU A 111 -12.56 15.06 -10.89
CA LEU A 111 -12.56 13.81 -10.12
C LEU A 111 -13.83 13.74 -9.27
N TYR A 112 -14.66 12.74 -9.51
CA TYR A 112 -15.87 12.46 -8.75
C TYR A 112 -15.58 11.45 -7.64
N GLY A 113 -15.87 11.87 -6.39
CA GLY A 113 -15.67 11.06 -5.20
C GLY A 113 -14.22 10.96 -4.75
N LYS A 114 -13.82 9.82 -4.19
CA LYS A 114 -12.54 9.63 -3.48
C LYS A 114 -11.57 8.72 -4.25
N SER A 115 -10.27 9.03 -4.15
CA SER A 115 -9.20 8.22 -4.75
C SER A 115 -7.94 8.24 -3.88
N TYR A 116 -7.27 7.08 -3.72
CA TYR A 116 -5.94 6.98 -3.10
C TYR A 116 -4.85 7.63 -3.94
N ILE A 117 -5.03 7.63 -5.26
CA ILE A 117 -4.04 8.14 -6.21
C ILE A 117 -4.37 9.54 -6.74
N LYS A 118 -5.30 10.24 -6.10
CA LYS A 118 -5.65 11.64 -6.43
C LYS A 118 -4.43 12.53 -6.63
N PHE A 119 -3.40 12.35 -5.80
CA PHE A 119 -2.17 13.15 -5.89
C PHE A 119 -1.46 13.02 -7.24
N LEU A 120 -1.53 11.86 -7.91
CA LEU A 120 -0.98 11.68 -9.26
C LEU A 120 -1.81 12.42 -10.31
N LEU A 121 -3.15 12.44 -10.19
CA LEU A 121 -4.02 13.24 -11.06
C LEU A 121 -3.74 14.74 -10.92
N VAL A 122 -3.62 15.22 -9.68
CA VAL A 122 -3.26 16.62 -9.39
C VAL A 122 -1.92 16.96 -10.02
N TYR A 123 -0.91 16.11 -9.85
CA TYR A 123 0.43 16.29 -10.43
C TYR A 123 0.38 16.34 -11.97
N ALA A 124 -0.32 15.38 -12.60
CA ALA A 124 -0.48 15.36 -14.07
C ALA A 124 -1.15 16.63 -14.58
N CYS A 125 -2.23 17.07 -13.92
CA CYS A 125 -2.93 18.30 -14.28
C CYS A 125 -2.05 19.55 -14.14
N GLN A 126 -1.31 19.69 -13.03
CA GLN A 126 -0.39 20.80 -12.80
C GLN A 126 0.71 20.84 -13.86
N THR A 127 1.33 19.68 -14.16
CA THR A 127 2.42 19.57 -15.14
C THR A 127 1.96 19.95 -16.54
N LEU A 128 0.72 19.63 -16.90
CA LEU A 128 0.17 19.85 -18.24
C LEU A 128 -0.67 21.12 -18.36
N GLY A 129 -0.81 21.88 -17.28
CA GLY A 129 -1.61 23.11 -17.27
C GLY A 129 -3.10 22.84 -17.51
N VAL A 130 -3.64 21.76 -16.93
CA VAL A 130 -5.06 21.42 -16.92
C VAL A 130 -5.63 21.76 -15.54
N LYS A 131 -6.82 22.33 -15.48
CA LYS A 131 -7.49 22.64 -14.21
C LYS A 131 -7.98 21.35 -13.56
N PHE A 132 -7.64 21.14 -12.29
CA PHE A 132 -8.15 20.02 -11.49
C PHE A 132 -9.28 20.50 -10.58
N VAL A 133 -10.39 19.75 -10.53
CA VAL A 133 -11.52 20.00 -9.63
C VAL A 133 -12.00 18.69 -9.01
N GLU A 134 -12.36 18.74 -7.73
CA GLU A 134 -13.01 17.65 -7.02
C GLU A 134 -14.52 17.90 -6.99
N LYS A 135 -15.30 16.84 -7.16
CA LYS A 135 -16.74 16.82 -7.19
C LYS A 135 -17.29 15.74 -6.26
N ASP A 136 -18.44 15.99 -5.69
CA ASP A 136 -19.20 14.95 -5.00
C ASP A 136 -19.78 13.96 -6.01
N VAL A 137 -19.96 12.69 -5.61
CA VAL A 137 -20.59 11.66 -6.46
C VAL A 137 -22.01 12.01 -6.88
N ASN A 138 -22.67 12.90 -6.16
CA ASN A 138 -24.03 13.37 -6.46
C ASN A 138 -24.06 14.63 -7.35
N ASP A 139 -22.90 15.23 -7.66
CA ASP A 139 -22.84 16.38 -8.54
C ASP A 139 -23.12 16.00 -9.99
N LEU A 140 -23.69 16.94 -10.75
CA LEU A 140 -23.91 16.73 -12.19
C LEU A 140 -22.59 16.61 -12.94
N VAL A 141 -22.55 15.66 -13.88
CA VAL A 141 -21.38 15.44 -14.73
C VAL A 141 -21.18 16.64 -15.66
N GLN A 142 -19.94 17.14 -15.72
CA GLN A 142 -19.55 18.30 -16.52
C GLN A 142 -19.17 17.86 -17.94
N ASN A 143 -19.96 18.21 -18.93
CA ASN A 143 -19.72 17.80 -20.33
C ASN A 143 -18.47 18.45 -20.97
N ASP A 144 -17.99 19.56 -20.45
CA ASP A 144 -16.81 20.30 -20.94
C ASP A 144 -15.50 19.87 -20.24
N ALA A 145 -15.58 19.04 -19.21
CA ALA A 145 -14.44 18.48 -18.49
C ALA A 145 -14.14 17.03 -18.91
N PHE A 146 -12.94 16.59 -18.64
CA PHE A 146 -12.60 15.16 -18.60
C PHE A 146 -12.97 14.63 -17.23
N CYS A 147 -14.00 13.81 -17.17
CA CYS A 147 -14.59 13.31 -15.94
C CYS A 147 -14.04 11.93 -15.58
N VAL A 148 -13.55 11.79 -14.36
CA VAL A 148 -12.99 10.55 -13.83
C VAL A 148 -13.68 10.22 -12.50
N VAL A 149 -14.04 8.95 -12.31
CA VAL A 149 -14.59 8.44 -11.04
C VAL A 149 -13.48 7.79 -10.25
N GLY A 150 -13.34 8.19 -8.98
CA GLY A 150 -12.34 7.62 -8.09
C GLY A 150 -12.67 6.20 -7.65
N GLU A 151 -11.65 5.40 -7.41
CA GLU A 151 -11.72 3.97 -7.11
C GLU A 151 -12.21 3.63 -5.70
N LEU A 152 -12.41 4.62 -4.84
CA LEU A 152 -12.90 4.43 -3.47
C LEU A 152 -14.41 4.64 -3.32
N ASN A 153 -15.12 4.75 -4.43
CA ASN A 153 -16.57 4.88 -4.42
C ASN A 153 -17.24 3.51 -4.53
N ASP A 154 -18.52 3.44 -4.13
CA ASP A 154 -19.31 2.22 -4.26
C ASP A 154 -19.58 1.91 -5.74
N GLU A 155 -19.70 0.62 -6.10
CA GLU A 155 -19.96 0.17 -7.47
C GLU A 155 -21.19 0.87 -8.10
N ALA A 156 -22.26 1.05 -7.32
CA ALA A 156 -23.47 1.72 -7.79
C ALA A 156 -23.24 3.19 -8.17
N ASP A 157 -22.37 3.91 -7.45
CA ASP A 157 -22.00 5.29 -7.77
C ASP A 157 -21.09 5.35 -9.00
N ILE A 158 -20.17 4.38 -9.14
CA ILE A 158 -19.30 4.25 -10.32
C ILE A 158 -20.16 4.04 -11.56
N ASP A 159 -21.04 3.04 -11.56
CA ASP A 159 -21.91 2.71 -12.70
C ASP A 159 -22.77 3.92 -13.10
N ARG A 160 -23.38 4.59 -12.12
CA ARG A 160 -24.22 5.79 -12.34
C ARG A 160 -23.46 6.93 -13.02
N LEU A 161 -22.19 7.13 -12.67
CA LEU A 161 -21.35 8.21 -13.22
C LEU A 161 -20.73 7.84 -14.56
N MET A 162 -20.56 6.56 -14.85
CA MET A 162 -20.06 6.10 -16.16
C MET A 162 -21.08 6.28 -17.28
N GLU A 163 -22.39 6.12 -17.02
CA GLU A 163 -23.45 6.31 -18.03
C GLU A 163 -23.40 7.70 -18.71
N PRO A 164 -23.25 8.83 -17.97
CA PRO A 164 -23.13 10.15 -18.58
C PRO A 164 -21.75 10.47 -19.13
N GLY A 165 -20.79 9.53 -19.15
CA GLY A 165 -19.51 9.66 -19.83
C GLY A 165 -18.30 9.93 -18.94
N CYS A 166 -18.35 9.63 -17.63
CA CYS A 166 -17.14 9.55 -16.80
C CYS A 166 -16.36 8.27 -17.11
N THR A 167 -15.06 8.29 -16.84
CA THR A 167 -14.19 7.11 -16.97
C THR A 167 -13.79 6.64 -15.57
N ASN A 168 -13.84 5.34 -15.33
CA ASN A 168 -13.33 4.78 -14.08
C ASN A 168 -11.81 4.91 -14.03
N LEU A 169 -11.30 5.41 -12.91
CA LEU A 169 -9.85 5.63 -12.74
C LEU A 169 -9.05 4.32 -12.81
N LEU A 170 -9.58 3.20 -12.33
CA LEU A 170 -8.89 1.91 -12.41
C LEU A 170 -8.74 1.45 -13.86
N ASP A 171 -9.77 1.60 -14.68
CA ASP A 171 -9.72 1.19 -16.09
C ASP A 171 -8.62 1.92 -16.85
N LEU A 172 -8.41 3.21 -16.52
CA LEU A 172 -7.32 4.02 -17.10
C LEU A 172 -5.92 3.52 -16.75
N LEU A 173 -5.78 2.79 -15.65
CA LEU A 173 -4.47 2.31 -15.15
C LEU A 173 -4.14 0.89 -15.61
N GLU A 174 -5.13 0.15 -16.12
CA GLU A 174 -4.97 -1.21 -16.65
C GLU A 174 -4.53 -1.23 -18.11
N GLU A 175 -4.71 -0.11 -18.84
CA GLU A 175 -4.18 0.11 -20.21
C GLU A 175 -2.66 0.41 -20.20
#